data_8191763e45d5513ac6659100eb5a7a0d
#
_entry.id   8191763e45d5513ac6659100eb5a7a0d
#
_cell.length_a   1.000
_cell.length_b   1.000
_cell.length_c   1.000
_cell.angle_alpha   90.00
_cell.angle_beta   90.00
_cell.angle_gamma   90.00
#
_symmetry.space_group_name_H-M   'P 1'
#
loop_
_entity.id
_entity.type
_entity.pdbx_description
1 polymer ?
#
loop_
_entity_poly.entity_id
_entity_poly.type
_entity_poly.pdbx_seq_one_letter_code
_entity_poly.pdbx_strand_id
1 'polypeptide(L)'
;MLVAFWPIPASVPALRSIMASTRQHPGVSDVICDRGAGRVGGGRGGSSADRFGSECGQSGRSQSDDRCGGXXXXXAAADEVSAALAALFGAHAREYQAAAAQAAAYHEQFVHRLSAAATSYAVTEVTIATSLRGALGSAPASVSDGFQAFVYGPIHATGQQWINSPVGEALAPIVNAPTNVLLGRDLIGNGVTGTAAAPNGGPGGLLFGDGWAGYTGGNGGSAGLIGNGGTGGAGFAGGVGGMGGTGGWLMGNGGMGGAGGVGGNGGAGGQALLFGNGGLGGAGGAGGVDGAI
;
A
#
# COMPACT_ATOMS: atom_id res chain seq x y z
N MET A 1 -8.00 8.90 34.39
CA MET A 1 -8.16 7.77 33.45
C MET A 1 -6.79 7.15 33.24
N LEU A 2 -6.53 6.02 33.89
CA LEU A 2 -5.22 5.37 33.97
C LEU A 2 -4.89 4.67 32.64
N VAL A 3 -3.84 5.13 31.98
CA VAL A 3 -3.27 4.42 30.83
C VAL A 3 -2.46 3.25 31.38
N ALA A 4 -3.01 2.05 31.24
CA ALA A 4 -2.32 0.85 31.64
C ALA A 4 -1.14 0.59 30.69
N PHE A 5 0.08 0.67 31.22
CA PHE A 5 1.29 0.23 30.54
C PHE A 5 1.23 -1.28 30.36
N TRP A 6 1.15 -1.73 29.14
CA TRP A 6 1.25 -3.17 28.81
C TRP A 6 2.72 -3.56 28.85
N PRO A 7 3.12 -4.50 29.68
CA PRO A 7 4.51 -4.95 29.69
C PRO A 7 4.83 -5.78 28.44
N ILE A 8 5.85 -5.35 27.71
CA ILE A 8 6.38 -6.09 26.55
C ILE A 8 6.95 -7.43 27.06
N PRO A 9 6.52 -8.57 26.52
CA PRO A 9 7.05 -9.85 26.98
C PRO A 9 8.54 -9.99 26.69
N ALA A 10 9.28 -10.52 27.68
CA ALA A 10 10.73 -10.59 27.71
C ALA A 10 11.34 -11.69 26.80
N SER A 11 10.64 -12.11 25.76
CA SER A 11 11.02 -13.28 24.98
C SER A 11 11.51 -13.01 23.55
N VAL A 12 12.18 -11.88 23.32
CA VAL A 12 12.88 -11.68 22.04
C VAL A 12 14.34 -11.29 22.34
N PRO A 13 15.23 -12.27 22.52
CA PRO A 13 16.63 -11.98 22.83
C PRO A 13 17.44 -11.40 21.65
N ALA A 14 16.92 -11.43 20.45
CA ALA A 14 17.66 -11.04 19.24
C ALA A 14 17.88 -9.53 19.11
N LEU A 15 17.03 -8.68 19.67
CA LEU A 15 17.15 -7.23 19.54
C LEU A 15 18.11 -6.59 20.57
N ARG A 16 18.40 -7.27 21.67
CA ARG A 16 19.37 -6.77 22.66
C ARG A 16 20.82 -6.96 22.23
N SER A 17 21.09 -7.94 21.38
CA SER A 17 22.45 -8.24 20.93
C SER A 17 22.97 -7.22 19.90
N ILE A 18 22.06 -6.63 19.12
CA ILE A 18 22.44 -5.65 18.10
C ILE A 18 22.81 -4.30 18.71
N MET A 19 22.15 -3.91 19.81
CA MET A 19 22.49 -2.64 20.48
C MET A 19 23.69 -2.74 21.44
N ALA A 20 24.06 -3.94 21.85
CA ALA A 20 25.22 -4.14 22.74
C ALA A 20 26.54 -4.31 21.98
N SER A 21 26.48 -4.66 20.69
CA SER A 21 27.68 -4.90 19.88
C SER A 21 28.35 -3.64 19.35
N THR A 22 27.72 -2.47 19.53
CA THR A 22 28.34 -1.20 19.08
C THR A 22 29.24 -0.55 20.12
N ARG A 23 29.49 -1.19 21.26
CA ARG A 23 30.20 -0.52 22.35
C ARG A 23 31.55 -1.11 22.75
N GLN A 24 32.14 -2.03 21.96
CA GLN A 24 33.48 -2.55 22.33
C GLN A 24 34.33 -2.88 21.11
N HIS A 25 34.97 -1.87 20.54
CA HIS A 25 36.25 -2.03 19.88
C HIS A 25 37.22 -1.00 20.46
N PRO A 26 38.04 -1.41 21.44
CA PRO A 26 39.17 -0.57 21.84
C PRO A 26 40.32 -0.80 20.84
N GLY A 27 40.74 0.22 20.15
CA GLY A 27 41.91 0.10 19.31
C GLY A 27 42.01 1.03 18.10
N VAL A 28 41.27 2.11 18.09
CA VAL A 28 41.60 3.20 17.16
C VAL A 28 41.86 4.43 18.02
N SER A 29 43.08 4.83 18.02
CA SER A 29 43.59 5.96 18.80
C SER A 29 42.75 7.21 18.58
N ASP A 30 42.19 7.71 19.66
CA ASP A 30 41.60 9.04 19.70
C ASP A 30 42.69 10.05 19.37
N VAL A 31 42.74 10.48 18.13
CA VAL A 31 43.42 11.73 17.84
C VAL A 31 42.45 12.82 18.23
N ILE A 32 42.54 13.19 19.50
CA ILE A 32 41.82 14.32 20.07
C ILE A 32 42.20 15.57 19.28
N CYS A 33 41.30 16.12 18.55
CA CYS A 33 41.41 17.50 18.08
C CYS A 33 41.05 18.40 19.26
N ASP A 34 41.96 18.53 20.21
CA ASP A 34 41.86 19.50 21.28
C ASP A 34 42.50 20.81 20.85
N ARG A 35 41.70 21.69 20.25
CA ARG A 35 42.02 23.13 20.22
C ARG A 35 40.77 23.95 20.00
N GLY A 36 40.43 24.69 21.04
CA GLY A 36 39.57 25.85 20.94
C GLY A 36 38.28 25.79 21.75
N ALA A 37 38.43 25.70 23.08
CA ALA A 37 37.32 26.04 23.97
C ALA A 37 37.14 27.55 24.02
N GLY A 38 36.36 28.07 23.07
CA GLY A 38 35.83 29.42 23.16
C GLY A 38 34.45 29.36 23.79
N ARG A 39 34.33 29.85 25.03
CA ARG A 39 33.05 30.06 25.70
C ARG A 39 32.21 31.05 24.90
N VAL A 40 31.01 30.63 24.44
CA VAL A 40 29.95 31.58 24.15
C VAL A 40 28.63 30.97 24.63
N GLY A 41 27.87 31.80 25.30
CA GLY A 41 26.72 31.47 26.09
C GLY A 41 25.45 30.99 25.34
N GLY A 42 24.53 30.56 26.16
CA GLY A 42 23.36 29.79 25.86
C GLY A 42 22.42 30.28 24.77
N GLY A 43 21.87 29.30 24.07
CA GLY A 43 20.75 29.46 23.17
C GLY A 43 20.10 28.11 22.96
N ARG A 44 18.84 28.03 23.31
CA ARG A 44 17.99 26.86 23.09
C ARG A 44 17.78 26.65 21.59
N GLY A 45 18.03 25.47 21.08
CA GLY A 45 17.64 25.14 19.73
C GLY A 45 18.31 23.87 19.26
N GLY A 46 17.53 22.85 19.08
CA GLY A 46 17.99 21.50 18.78
C GLY A 46 18.46 21.27 17.36
N SER A 47 19.17 20.21 17.19
CA SER A 47 19.39 19.40 15.99
C SER A 47 20.41 19.82 14.94
N SER A 48 21.42 20.61 15.27
CA SER A 48 22.51 20.86 14.30
C SER A 48 23.83 20.19 14.64
N ALA A 49 23.89 19.39 15.71
CA ALA A 49 25.12 18.79 16.18
C ALA A 49 25.59 17.55 15.36
N ASP A 50 24.65 16.88 14.70
CA ASP A 50 24.97 15.63 14.01
C ASP A 50 25.52 15.82 12.59
N ARG A 51 25.38 16.99 12.00
CA ARG A 51 25.90 17.28 10.65
C ARG A 51 27.38 17.64 10.61
N PHE A 52 27.94 18.14 11.70
CA PHE A 52 29.34 18.58 11.72
C PHE A 52 30.33 17.44 11.95
N GLY A 53 29.89 16.32 12.51
CA GLY A 53 30.78 15.20 12.81
C GLY A 53 31.22 14.40 11.59
N SER A 54 30.40 14.36 10.54
CA SER A 54 30.72 13.54 9.36
C SER A 54 31.58 14.26 8.31
N GLU A 55 31.56 15.59 8.28
CA GLU A 55 32.36 16.35 7.31
C GLU A 55 33.81 16.51 7.70
N CYS A 56 34.12 16.57 9.01
CA CYS A 56 35.51 16.66 9.47
C CYS A 56 36.30 15.35 9.26
N GLY A 57 35.61 14.20 9.25
CA GLY A 57 36.30 12.92 9.05
C GLY A 57 36.76 12.68 7.62
N GLN A 58 36.04 13.21 6.64
CA GLN A 58 36.39 13.00 5.22
C GLN A 58 37.41 13.99 4.70
N SER A 59 37.39 15.24 5.16
CA SER A 59 38.40 16.23 4.74
C SER A 59 39.79 15.94 5.30
N GLY A 60 39.85 15.31 6.48
CA GLY A 60 41.13 14.94 7.08
C GLY A 60 41.84 13.78 6.37
N ARG A 61 41.07 12.84 5.82
CA ARG A 61 41.66 11.68 5.11
C ARG A 61 42.13 12.03 3.71
N SER A 62 41.41 12.89 2.99
CA SER A 62 41.85 13.27 1.64
C SER A 62 43.13 14.10 1.64
N GLN A 63 43.31 14.95 2.65
CA GLN A 63 44.56 15.75 2.75
C GLN A 63 45.76 14.95 3.20
N SER A 64 45.58 13.90 4.03
CA SER A 64 46.73 13.08 4.46
C SER A 64 47.19 12.12 3.36
N ASP A 65 46.23 11.63 2.52
CA ASP A 65 46.58 10.72 1.43
C ASP A 65 47.30 11.45 0.28
N ASP A 66 46.92 12.70 0.00
CA ASP A 66 47.61 13.52 -1.00
C ASP A 66 48.99 13.96 -0.52
N ARG A 67 49.19 14.13 0.79
CA ARG A 67 50.53 14.48 1.36
C ARG A 67 51.45 13.29 1.48
N CYS A 68 50.98 12.08 1.58
CA CYS A 68 51.82 10.88 1.57
C CYS A 68 52.44 10.63 0.21
N GLY A 69 51.84 11.09 -0.88
CA GLY A 69 52.42 11.00 -2.22
C GLY A 69 53.43 12.07 -2.56
N GLY A 70 53.59 13.11 -1.83
CA GLY A 70 54.43 14.23 -2.21
C GLY A 70 55.52 14.70 -1.23
N UNK A 71 55.46 14.39 -0.14
CA UNK A 71 56.28 15.03 0.82
C UNK A 71 57.37 14.25 1.50
N UNK A 72 57.42 13.30 1.36
CA UNK A 72 58.43 12.61 2.03
C UNK A 72 59.43 12.01 1.14
N UNK A 73 59.17 12.45 0.34
CA UNK A 73 59.88 11.89 -0.67
C UNK A 73 61.20 12.52 -1.02
N UNK A 74 61.42 13.14 -0.28
CA UNK A 74 62.61 13.63 -0.73
C UNK A 74 63.76 12.68 -0.76
N UNK A 75 63.54 11.96 -0.20
CA UNK A 75 64.61 11.07 -0.22
C UNK A 75 64.36 9.69 -0.74
N ALA A 76 63.28 9.22 -0.52
CA ALA A 76 62.99 7.81 -0.88
C ALA A 76 62.41 7.63 -2.30
N ALA A 77 62.06 8.68 -2.98
CA ALA A 77 61.44 8.63 -4.30
C ALA A 77 62.30 9.30 -5.39
N ALA A 78 63.58 9.17 -5.25
CA ALA A 78 64.49 9.76 -6.22
C ALA A 78 64.75 8.86 -7.43
N ASP A 79 64.27 7.61 -7.39
CA ASP A 79 64.38 6.69 -8.53
C ASP A 79 63.03 6.55 -9.25
N GLU A 80 63.08 6.14 -10.50
CA GLU A 80 61.90 6.01 -11.41
C GLU A 80 60.90 4.96 -10.89
N VAL A 81 61.38 3.92 -10.24
CA VAL A 81 60.56 2.84 -9.72
C VAL A 81 59.69 3.32 -8.53
N SER A 82 60.34 4.03 -7.59
CA SER A 82 59.62 4.59 -6.43
C SER A 82 58.58 5.62 -6.85
N ALA A 83 58.88 6.45 -7.84
CA ALA A 83 57.97 7.42 -8.40
C ALA A 83 56.76 6.73 -9.07
N ALA A 84 57.00 5.65 -9.83
CA ALA A 84 55.94 4.88 -10.48
C ALA A 84 55.02 4.19 -9.44
N LEU A 85 55.61 3.63 -8.37
CA LEU A 85 54.87 3.01 -7.29
C LEU A 85 54.03 4.05 -6.53
N ALA A 86 54.59 5.22 -6.25
CA ALA A 86 53.83 6.30 -5.59
C ALA A 86 52.64 6.76 -6.47
N ALA A 87 52.82 6.85 -7.79
CA ALA A 87 51.75 7.19 -8.72
C ALA A 87 50.67 6.12 -8.76
N LEU A 88 51.05 4.83 -8.73
CA LEU A 88 50.11 3.70 -8.71
C LEU A 88 49.25 3.72 -7.42
N PHE A 89 49.89 3.87 -6.26
CA PHE A 89 49.19 3.94 -4.99
C PHE A 89 48.27 5.19 -4.92
N GLY A 90 48.73 6.30 -5.45
CA GLY A 90 47.92 7.52 -5.53
C GLY A 90 46.72 7.35 -6.44
N ALA A 91 46.86 6.64 -7.58
CA ALA A 91 45.73 6.33 -8.47
C ALA A 91 44.72 5.42 -7.77
N HIS A 92 45.24 4.37 -7.12
CA HIS A 92 44.37 3.42 -6.39
C HIS A 92 43.62 4.11 -5.22
N ALA A 93 44.30 4.99 -4.51
CA ALA A 93 43.67 5.74 -3.42
C ALA A 93 42.51 6.62 -3.95
N ARG A 94 42.70 7.27 -5.10
CA ARG A 94 41.64 8.07 -5.72
C ARG A 94 40.42 7.21 -6.14
N GLU A 95 40.69 6.03 -6.71
CA GLU A 95 39.61 5.08 -7.07
C GLU A 95 38.82 4.61 -5.82
N TYR A 96 39.55 4.30 -4.74
CA TYR A 96 38.93 3.92 -3.47
C TYR A 96 38.06 5.05 -2.89
N GLN A 97 38.56 6.30 -2.94
CA GLN A 97 37.81 7.46 -2.47
C GLN A 97 36.52 7.64 -3.32
N ALA A 98 36.60 7.47 -4.63
CA ALA A 98 35.43 7.57 -5.51
C ALA A 98 34.39 6.48 -5.20
N ALA A 99 34.85 5.25 -4.97
CA ALA A 99 33.97 4.14 -4.59
C ALA A 99 33.31 4.40 -3.22
N ALA A 100 34.07 4.91 -2.27
CA ALA A 100 33.55 5.25 -0.93
C ALA A 100 32.50 6.36 -1.01
N ALA A 101 32.72 7.37 -1.86
CA ALA A 101 31.73 8.45 -2.08
C ALA A 101 30.44 7.90 -2.70
N GLN A 102 30.54 6.98 -3.66
CA GLN A 102 29.37 6.32 -4.24
C GLN A 102 28.61 5.49 -3.18
N ALA A 103 29.31 4.73 -2.36
CA ALA A 103 28.71 3.95 -1.30
C ALA A 103 27.96 4.84 -0.29
N ALA A 104 28.55 5.98 0.06
CA ALA A 104 27.91 6.95 0.94
C ALA A 104 26.61 7.51 0.32
N ALA A 105 26.63 7.84 -0.98
CA ALA A 105 25.46 8.34 -1.69
C ALA A 105 24.33 7.28 -1.73
N TYR A 106 24.68 6.01 -1.99
CA TYR A 106 23.71 4.92 -1.94
C TYR A 106 23.13 4.73 -0.53
N HIS A 107 23.96 4.85 0.49
CA HIS A 107 23.51 4.74 1.88
C HIS A 107 22.50 5.85 2.22
N GLU A 108 22.78 7.10 1.81
CA GLU A 108 21.85 8.22 2.00
C GLU A 108 20.51 7.97 1.30
N GLN A 109 20.55 7.51 0.06
CA GLN A 109 19.34 7.17 -0.69
C GLN A 109 18.54 6.06 0.00
N PHE A 110 19.22 5.04 0.51
CA PHE A 110 18.59 3.94 1.23
C PHE A 110 17.90 4.44 2.51
N VAL A 111 18.59 5.26 3.30
CA VAL A 111 18.00 5.84 4.52
C VAL A 111 16.79 6.72 4.19
N HIS A 112 16.88 7.49 3.11
CA HIS A 112 15.78 8.34 2.66
C HIS A 112 14.55 7.50 2.26
N ARG A 113 14.75 6.43 1.50
CA ARG A 113 13.66 5.52 1.10
C ARG A 113 13.06 4.79 2.29
N LEU A 114 13.90 4.36 3.23
CA LEU A 114 13.44 3.69 4.45
C LEU A 114 12.61 4.64 5.33
N SER A 115 13.04 5.88 5.47
CA SER A 115 12.31 6.92 6.20
C SER A 115 10.95 7.21 5.55
N ALA A 116 10.91 7.32 4.21
CA ALA A 116 9.65 7.52 3.48
C ALA A 116 8.69 6.35 3.68
N ALA A 117 9.22 5.11 3.63
CA ALA A 117 8.41 3.92 3.90
C ALA A 117 7.87 3.92 5.33
N ALA A 118 8.70 4.25 6.31
CA ALA A 118 8.27 4.33 7.71
C ALA A 118 7.16 5.37 7.91
N THR A 119 7.27 6.51 7.22
CA THR A 119 6.23 7.54 7.25
C THR A 119 4.92 7.02 6.65
N SER A 120 4.97 6.28 5.55
CA SER A 120 3.77 5.73 4.93
C SER A 120 3.09 4.71 5.84
N TYR A 121 3.84 3.87 6.55
CA TYR A 121 3.28 2.95 7.55
C TYR A 121 2.64 3.71 8.71
N ALA A 122 3.29 4.74 9.23
CA ALA A 122 2.74 5.55 10.33
C ALA A 122 1.43 6.23 9.94
N VAL A 123 1.35 6.78 8.71
CA VAL A 123 0.12 7.40 8.19
C VAL A 123 -0.99 6.36 8.07
N THR A 124 -0.67 5.16 7.58
CA THR A 124 -1.63 4.06 7.47
C THR A 124 -2.16 3.65 8.85
N GLU A 125 -1.29 3.52 9.84
CA GLU A 125 -1.68 3.17 11.21
C GLU A 125 -2.61 4.23 11.82
N VAL A 126 -2.30 5.52 11.63
CA VAL A 126 -3.15 6.62 12.11
C VAL A 126 -4.51 6.59 11.40
N THR A 127 -4.53 6.35 10.10
CA THR A 127 -5.78 6.27 9.33
C THR A 127 -6.64 5.11 9.81
N ILE A 128 -6.07 3.94 10.03
CA ILE A 128 -6.78 2.77 10.57
C ILE A 128 -7.29 3.07 11.99
N ALA A 129 -6.45 3.66 12.85
CA ALA A 129 -6.83 3.99 14.22
C ALA A 129 -7.95 5.03 14.30
N THR A 130 -7.92 6.05 13.42
CA THR A 130 -8.98 7.06 13.38
C THR A 130 -10.29 6.51 12.81
N SER A 131 -10.21 5.66 11.78
CA SER A 131 -11.36 4.96 11.22
C SER A 131 -12.02 4.06 12.27
N LEU A 132 -11.21 3.29 12.97
CA LEU A 132 -11.66 2.40 14.04
C LEU A 132 -12.30 3.20 15.19
N ARG A 133 -11.68 4.32 15.56
CA ARG A 133 -12.20 5.19 16.62
C ARG A 133 -13.53 5.85 16.20
N GLY A 134 -13.66 6.27 14.94
CA GLY A 134 -14.90 6.79 14.38
C GLY A 134 -16.01 5.77 14.40
N ALA A 135 -15.69 4.54 14.03
CA ALA A 135 -16.65 3.45 13.98
C ALA A 135 -17.01 2.90 15.38
N LEU A 136 -16.09 2.96 16.33
CA LEU A 136 -16.41 2.61 17.73
C LEU A 136 -17.27 3.69 18.41
N GLY A 137 -17.24 4.91 17.88
CA GLY A 137 -18.14 6.00 18.30
C GLY A 137 -19.55 5.83 17.74
N SER A 138 -19.70 5.18 16.60
CA SER A 138 -20.95 4.69 16.03
C SER A 138 -20.86 3.16 16.02
N ALA A 139 -21.28 2.51 17.09
CA ALA A 139 -21.23 1.05 17.15
C ALA A 139 -21.94 0.47 15.92
N PRO A 140 -21.29 -0.40 15.15
CA PRO A 140 -21.96 -1.01 14.02
C PRO A 140 -23.18 -1.77 14.50
N ALA A 141 -24.28 -1.62 13.78
CA ALA A 141 -25.56 -2.24 14.16
C ALA A 141 -25.45 -3.77 14.16
N SER A 142 -24.45 -4.29 13.43
CA SER A 142 -24.22 -5.74 13.35
C SER A 142 -22.74 -6.04 13.11
N VAL A 143 -22.35 -7.29 13.34
CA VAL A 143 -21.01 -7.79 13.01
C VAL A 143 -20.75 -7.66 11.50
N SER A 144 -21.80 -7.86 10.71
CA SER A 144 -21.76 -7.70 9.26
C SER A 144 -21.38 -6.28 8.86
N ASP A 145 -21.97 -5.26 9.50
CA ASP A 145 -21.65 -3.86 9.21
C ASP A 145 -20.20 -3.51 9.58
N GLY A 146 -19.74 -4.04 10.70
CA GLY A 146 -18.34 -3.88 11.11
C GLY A 146 -17.39 -4.50 10.09
N PHE A 147 -17.67 -5.71 9.65
CA PHE A 147 -16.87 -6.37 8.61
C PHE A 147 -16.89 -5.56 7.31
N GLN A 148 -18.07 -5.08 6.91
CA GLN A 148 -18.21 -4.25 5.70
C GLN A 148 -17.34 -2.98 5.78
N ALA A 149 -17.38 -2.30 6.92
CA ALA A 149 -16.67 -1.03 7.10
C ALA A 149 -15.15 -1.21 7.18
N PHE A 150 -14.67 -2.25 7.87
CA PHE A 150 -13.26 -2.37 8.22
C PHE A 150 -12.45 -3.35 7.36
N VAL A 151 -13.14 -4.32 6.74
CA VAL A 151 -12.44 -5.34 5.95
C VAL A 151 -12.83 -5.21 4.48
N TYR A 152 -14.11 -5.41 4.18
CA TYR A 152 -14.57 -5.46 2.79
C TYR A 152 -14.41 -4.11 2.09
N GLY A 153 -14.85 -3.02 2.72
CA GLY A 153 -14.83 -1.67 2.11
C GLY A 153 -13.46 -1.25 1.61
N PRO A 154 -12.42 -1.28 2.46
CA PRO A 154 -11.06 -0.92 2.00
C PRO A 154 -10.54 -1.83 0.89
N ILE A 155 -10.74 -3.15 0.99
CA ILE A 155 -10.32 -4.12 -0.04
C ILE A 155 -11.04 -3.81 -1.36
N HIS A 156 -12.35 -3.63 -1.30
CA HIS A 156 -13.18 -3.36 -2.47
C HIS A 156 -12.78 -2.03 -3.12
N ALA A 157 -12.63 -0.97 -2.33
CA ALA A 157 -12.25 0.36 -2.84
C ALA A 157 -10.89 0.32 -3.55
N THR A 158 -9.90 -0.35 -2.94
CA THR A 158 -8.57 -0.48 -3.55
C THR A 158 -8.64 -1.26 -4.87
N GLY A 159 -9.39 -2.35 -4.90
CA GLY A 159 -9.58 -3.14 -6.12
C GLY A 159 -10.27 -2.34 -7.21
N GLN A 160 -11.32 -1.57 -6.86
CA GLN A 160 -12.02 -0.72 -7.83
C GLN A 160 -11.11 0.40 -8.34
N GLN A 161 -10.27 0.99 -7.48
CA GLN A 161 -9.28 1.98 -7.92
C GLN A 161 -8.30 1.36 -8.93
N TRP A 162 -7.86 0.13 -8.69
CA TRP A 162 -6.97 -0.56 -9.61
C TRP A 162 -7.64 -0.81 -10.97
N ILE A 163 -8.89 -1.37 -10.96
CA ILE A 163 -9.65 -1.66 -12.19
C ILE A 163 -9.80 -0.40 -13.05
N ASN A 164 -10.10 0.74 -12.40
CA ASN A 164 -10.39 2.00 -13.07
C ASN A 164 -9.12 2.87 -13.29
N SER A 165 -7.94 2.35 -12.99
CA SER A 165 -6.68 3.07 -13.19
C SER A 165 -6.18 2.88 -14.63
N PRO A 166 -5.43 3.85 -15.19
CA PRO A 166 -4.84 3.65 -16.52
C PRO A 166 -3.94 2.42 -16.61
N VAL A 167 -3.28 2.05 -15.51
CA VAL A 167 -2.45 0.85 -15.45
C VAL A 167 -3.32 -0.41 -15.47
N GLY A 168 -4.39 -0.43 -14.68
CA GLY A 168 -5.34 -1.53 -14.66
C GLY A 168 -5.99 -1.75 -16.02
N GLU A 169 -6.43 -0.67 -16.67
CA GLU A 169 -7.03 -0.72 -18.02
C GLU A 169 -6.03 -1.27 -19.05
N ALA A 170 -4.77 -0.83 -18.99
CA ALA A 170 -3.74 -1.29 -19.93
C ALA A 170 -3.36 -2.77 -19.71
N LEU A 171 -3.40 -3.25 -18.46
CA LEU A 171 -3.03 -4.64 -18.12
C LEU A 171 -4.21 -5.60 -18.19
N ALA A 172 -5.45 -5.11 -18.14
CA ALA A 172 -6.66 -5.94 -18.12
C ALA A 172 -6.69 -6.98 -19.26
N PRO A 173 -6.40 -6.63 -20.53
CA PRO A 173 -6.42 -7.65 -21.60
C PRO A 173 -5.41 -8.78 -21.37
N ILE A 174 -4.25 -8.46 -20.81
CA ILE A 174 -3.19 -9.45 -20.56
C ILE A 174 -3.59 -10.38 -19.40
N VAL A 175 -4.08 -9.78 -18.30
CA VAL A 175 -4.48 -10.51 -17.08
C VAL A 175 -5.70 -11.39 -17.35
N ASN A 176 -6.66 -10.89 -18.14
CA ASN A 176 -7.93 -11.55 -18.38
C ASN A 176 -7.89 -12.54 -19.54
N ALA A 177 -6.89 -12.46 -20.44
CA ALA A 177 -6.84 -13.32 -21.62
C ALA A 177 -6.96 -14.82 -21.30
N PRO A 178 -6.24 -15.37 -20.30
CA PRO A 178 -6.36 -16.81 -20.04
C PRO A 178 -7.75 -17.21 -19.57
N THR A 179 -8.38 -16.45 -18.70
CA THR A 179 -9.71 -16.78 -18.16
C THR A 179 -10.79 -16.52 -19.20
N ASN A 180 -10.64 -15.51 -20.04
CA ASN A 180 -11.57 -15.26 -21.13
C ASN A 180 -11.56 -16.40 -22.15
N VAL A 181 -10.37 -16.87 -22.53
CA VAL A 181 -10.25 -17.99 -23.50
C VAL A 181 -10.82 -19.30 -22.93
N LEU A 182 -10.53 -19.58 -21.65
CA LEU A 182 -10.90 -20.86 -21.02
C LEU A 182 -12.33 -20.88 -20.47
N LEU A 183 -12.81 -19.76 -19.92
CA LEU A 183 -14.04 -19.71 -19.14
C LEU A 183 -15.02 -18.65 -19.65
N GLY A 184 -14.65 -17.86 -20.67
CA GLY A 184 -15.50 -16.82 -21.23
C GLY A 184 -15.78 -15.67 -20.26
N ARG A 185 -14.91 -15.44 -19.27
CA ARG A 185 -15.13 -14.48 -18.20
C ARG A 185 -13.81 -13.88 -17.73
N ASP A 186 -13.82 -12.60 -17.44
CA ASP A 186 -12.64 -11.89 -16.90
C ASP A 186 -12.22 -12.47 -15.56
N LEU A 187 -10.93 -12.47 -15.29
CA LEU A 187 -10.38 -12.76 -13.97
C LEU A 187 -10.65 -11.59 -13.00
N ILE A 188 -10.31 -10.38 -13.46
CA ILE A 188 -10.49 -9.14 -12.70
C ILE A 188 -11.16 -8.11 -13.60
N GLY A 189 -12.30 -7.58 -13.16
CA GLY A 189 -13.02 -6.58 -13.93
C GLY A 189 -14.49 -6.53 -13.53
N ASN A 190 -15.12 -5.41 -13.75
CA ASN A 190 -16.55 -5.26 -13.47
C ASN A 190 -17.35 -5.77 -14.68
N GLY A 191 -18.57 -6.23 -14.40
CA GLY A 191 -19.50 -6.63 -15.46
C GLY A 191 -19.88 -5.46 -16.36
N VAL A 192 -20.71 -5.73 -17.35
CA VAL A 192 -21.26 -4.70 -18.23
C VAL A 192 -22.75 -4.52 -17.96
N THR A 193 -23.25 -3.30 -18.13
CA THR A 193 -24.67 -3.00 -17.95
C THR A 193 -25.51 -3.79 -18.94
N GLY A 194 -26.65 -4.31 -18.49
CA GLY A 194 -27.62 -4.94 -19.36
C GLY A 194 -28.11 -3.97 -20.42
N THR A 195 -28.49 -4.49 -21.57
CA THR A 195 -29.00 -3.70 -22.71
C THR A 195 -30.36 -4.24 -23.16
N ALA A 196 -31.02 -3.57 -24.06
CA ALA A 196 -32.29 -4.05 -24.61
C ALA A 196 -32.15 -5.41 -25.32
N ALA A 197 -30.99 -5.67 -25.94
CA ALA A 197 -30.70 -6.94 -26.61
C ALA A 197 -30.28 -8.05 -25.65
N ALA A 198 -29.66 -7.69 -24.52
CA ALA A 198 -29.22 -8.65 -23.48
C ALA A 198 -29.58 -8.03 -22.13
N PRO A 199 -30.81 -8.23 -21.63
CA PRO A 199 -31.30 -7.42 -20.52
C PRO A 199 -30.63 -7.72 -19.18
N ASN A 200 -29.99 -8.87 -19.00
CA ASN A 200 -29.33 -9.15 -17.75
C ASN A 200 -28.00 -8.41 -17.69
N GLY A 201 -27.64 -7.91 -16.51
CA GLY A 201 -26.34 -7.32 -16.26
C GLY A 201 -25.22 -8.37 -16.35
N GLY A 202 -24.07 -7.98 -16.85
CA GLY A 202 -22.92 -8.84 -16.97
C GLY A 202 -22.35 -9.22 -15.60
N PRO A 203 -21.78 -10.42 -15.46
CA PRO A 203 -21.13 -10.82 -14.21
C PRO A 203 -19.79 -10.09 -14.05
N GLY A 204 -19.40 -9.86 -12.82
CA GLY A 204 -18.05 -9.37 -12.48
C GLY A 204 -16.99 -10.44 -12.69
N GLY A 205 -15.72 -10.06 -12.55
CA GLY A 205 -14.58 -10.96 -12.73
C GLY A 205 -14.63 -12.14 -11.75
N LEU A 206 -13.97 -13.23 -12.13
CA LEU A 206 -13.94 -14.46 -11.32
C LEU A 206 -13.32 -14.23 -9.95
N LEU A 207 -12.22 -13.48 -9.90
CA LEU A 207 -11.49 -13.21 -8.67
C LEU A 207 -11.99 -11.91 -8.00
N PHE A 208 -12.10 -10.84 -8.78
CA PHE A 208 -12.49 -9.52 -8.25
C PHE A 208 -13.26 -8.74 -9.30
N GLY A 209 -14.37 -8.15 -8.84
CA GLY A 209 -15.18 -7.22 -9.64
C GLY A 209 -16.68 -7.37 -9.36
N ASP A 210 -17.38 -6.28 -9.57
CA ASP A 210 -18.81 -6.19 -9.31
C ASP A 210 -19.63 -6.70 -10.50
N GLY A 211 -20.74 -7.37 -10.21
CA GLY A 211 -21.77 -7.58 -11.21
C GLY A 211 -22.45 -6.25 -11.56
N TRP A 212 -22.91 -6.11 -12.79
CA TRP A 212 -23.50 -4.84 -13.23
C TRP A 212 -25.03 -4.90 -13.27
N ALA A 213 -25.64 -3.71 -13.42
CA ALA A 213 -27.10 -3.59 -13.37
C ALA A 213 -27.77 -4.25 -14.57
N GLY A 214 -28.93 -4.84 -14.34
CA GLY A 214 -29.82 -5.31 -15.38
C GLY A 214 -30.52 -4.15 -16.10
N TYR A 215 -30.82 -4.35 -17.38
CA TYR A 215 -31.70 -3.48 -18.15
C TYR A 215 -33.16 -3.75 -17.73
N THR A 216 -34.10 -3.00 -18.27
CA THR A 216 -35.53 -3.13 -17.94
C THR A 216 -35.98 -4.60 -17.91
N GLY A 217 -36.47 -5.06 -16.77
CA GLY A 217 -36.89 -6.45 -16.53
C GLY A 217 -35.75 -7.45 -16.40
N GLY A 218 -34.48 -7.03 -16.67
CA GLY A 218 -33.34 -7.90 -16.59
C GLY A 218 -32.77 -8.03 -15.17
N ASN A 219 -32.15 -9.16 -14.90
CA ASN A 219 -31.52 -9.42 -13.60
C ASN A 219 -30.16 -8.71 -13.51
N GLY A 220 -29.75 -8.34 -12.31
CA GLY A 220 -28.41 -7.86 -12.07
C GLY A 220 -27.38 -8.98 -12.22
N GLY A 221 -26.16 -8.65 -12.65
CA GLY A 221 -25.06 -9.59 -12.77
C GLY A 221 -24.51 -10.01 -11.41
N SER A 222 -24.02 -11.24 -11.32
CA SER A 222 -23.42 -11.76 -10.08
C SER A 222 -21.95 -11.42 -10.03
N ALA A 223 -21.39 -11.16 -8.84
CA ALA A 223 -19.95 -11.04 -8.66
C ALA A 223 -19.26 -12.40 -8.73
N GLY A 224 -17.94 -12.43 -8.65
CA GLY A 224 -17.15 -13.65 -8.56
C GLY A 224 -16.81 -14.00 -7.12
N LEU A 225 -15.50 -14.02 -6.81
CA LEU A 225 -15.04 -14.32 -5.46
C LEU A 225 -15.24 -13.13 -4.53
N ILE A 226 -14.83 -11.93 -4.97
CA ILE A 226 -14.94 -10.67 -4.20
C ILE A 226 -15.60 -9.61 -5.07
N GLY A 227 -16.72 -9.03 -4.61
CA GLY A 227 -17.44 -7.98 -5.33
C GLY A 227 -18.91 -7.96 -4.99
N ASN A 228 -19.60 -6.91 -5.36
CA ASN A 228 -21.04 -6.76 -5.13
C ASN A 228 -21.85 -7.27 -6.33
N GLY A 229 -23.01 -7.80 -6.06
CA GLY A 229 -23.97 -8.11 -7.12
C GLY A 229 -24.58 -6.85 -7.72
N GLY A 230 -24.91 -6.88 -9.00
CA GLY A 230 -25.56 -5.79 -9.71
C GLY A 230 -27.03 -5.64 -9.35
N THR A 231 -27.60 -4.46 -9.52
CA THR A 231 -29.01 -4.21 -9.29
C THR A 231 -29.89 -4.82 -10.40
N GLY A 232 -31.05 -5.30 -10.06
CA GLY A 232 -32.07 -5.70 -11.06
C GLY A 232 -32.64 -4.49 -11.78
N GLY A 233 -33.01 -4.66 -13.06
CA GLY A 233 -33.68 -3.62 -13.87
C GLY A 233 -35.15 -3.46 -13.49
N ALA A 234 -35.67 -2.25 -13.63
CA ALA A 234 -37.10 -1.99 -13.38
C ALA A 234 -37.99 -2.76 -14.38
N GLY A 235 -39.11 -3.23 -13.92
CA GLY A 235 -40.10 -3.91 -14.78
C GLY A 235 -40.79 -2.97 -15.77
N PHE A 236 -41.28 -3.50 -16.90
CA PHE A 236 -42.20 -2.82 -17.80
C PHE A 236 -43.56 -2.68 -17.14
N ALA A 237 -44.48 -1.95 -17.76
CA ALA A 237 -45.86 -1.92 -17.33
C ALA A 237 -46.45 -3.34 -17.33
N GLY A 238 -46.98 -3.81 -16.18
CA GLY A 238 -47.39 -5.17 -15.95
C GLY A 238 -46.26 -6.15 -15.65
N GLY A 239 -45.01 -5.73 -15.82
CA GLY A 239 -43.83 -6.61 -15.68
C GLY A 239 -43.20 -6.57 -14.29
N VAL A 240 -42.62 -7.70 -13.91
CA VAL A 240 -41.88 -7.86 -12.64
C VAL A 240 -40.50 -7.17 -12.79
N GLY A 241 -40.03 -6.54 -11.73
CA GLY A 241 -38.65 -6.05 -11.68
C GLY A 241 -37.65 -7.20 -11.69
N GLY A 242 -36.48 -6.97 -12.29
CA GLY A 242 -35.43 -7.97 -12.32
C GLY A 242 -34.85 -8.26 -10.93
N MET A 243 -34.34 -9.47 -10.73
CA MET A 243 -33.67 -9.85 -9.47
C MET A 243 -32.33 -9.18 -9.35
N GLY A 244 -31.93 -8.85 -8.13
CA GLY A 244 -30.57 -8.44 -7.85
C GLY A 244 -29.59 -9.59 -8.03
N GLY A 245 -28.35 -9.29 -8.47
CA GLY A 245 -27.28 -10.27 -8.62
C GLY A 245 -26.73 -10.72 -7.27
N THR A 246 -26.18 -11.93 -7.20
CA THR A 246 -25.52 -12.41 -5.98
C THR A 246 -24.19 -11.67 -5.75
N GLY A 247 -23.88 -11.40 -4.49
CA GLY A 247 -22.58 -10.90 -4.08
C GLY A 247 -21.50 -11.97 -4.24
N GLY A 248 -20.26 -11.55 -4.00
CA GLY A 248 -19.10 -12.44 -4.13
C GLY A 248 -19.16 -13.64 -3.21
N TRP A 249 -18.62 -14.75 -3.72
CA TRP A 249 -18.67 -16.02 -2.98
C TRP A 249 -18.00 -15.89 -1.61
N LEU A 250 -16.85 -15.22 -1.53
CA LEU A 250 -16.14 -15.01 -0.26
C LEU A 250 -16.66 -13.76 0.44
N MET A 251 -16.71 -12.62 -0.27
CA MET A 251 -17.16 -11.36 0.34
C MET A 251 -17.78 -10.42 -0.71
N GLY A 252 -18.90 -9.82 -0.34
CA GLY A 252 -19.61 -8.85 -1.15
C GLY A 252 -21.09 -8.87 -0.89
N ASN A 253 -21.74 -7.76 -1.18
CA ASN A 253 -23.17 -7.57 -0.95
C ASN A 253 -23.99 -8.04 -2.14
N GLY A 254 -25.14 -8.57 -1.88
CA GLY A 254 -26.13 -8.85 -2.92
C GLY A 254 -26.67 -7.56 -3.53
N GLY A 255 -27.00 -7.58 -4.81
CA GLY A 255 -27.59 -6.44 -5.50
C GLY A 255 -29.06 -6.24 -5.13
N MET A 256 -29.56 -5.02 -5.24
CA MET A 256 -30.97 -4.70 -5.01
C MET A 256 -31.83 -5.27 -6.14
N GLY A 257 -33.03 -5.70 -5.83
CA GLY A 257 -34.05 -6.06 -6.82
C GLY A 257 -34.57 -4.81 -7.51
N GLY A 258 -34.96 -4.95 -8.77
CA GLY A 258 -35.56 -3.88 -9.56
C GLY A 258 -37.00 -3.60 -9.16
N ALA A 259 -37.44 -2.35 -9.28
CA ALA A 259 -38.83 -1.99 -9.04
C ALA A 259 -39.76 -2.67 -10.06
N GLY A 260 -40.91 -3.08 -9.65
CA GLY A 260 -41.97 -3.56 -10.56
C GLY A 260 -42.52 -2.42 -11.42
N GLY A 261 -42.95 -2.73 -12.64
CA GLY A 261 -43.76 -1.80 -13.44
C GLY A 261 -45.17 -1.67 -12.87
N VAL A 262 -45.95 -0.73 -13.42
CA VAL A 262 -47.34 -0.54 -12.99
C VAL A 262 -48.07 -1.89 -13.07
N GLY A 263 -48.63 -2.37 -11.96
CA GLY A 263 -49.28 -3.69 -11.86
C GLY A 263 -48.29 -4.85 -11.69
N GLY A 264 -47.00 -4.59 -11.71
CA GLY A 264 -45.98 -5.63 -11.57
C GLY A 264 -45.34 -5.65 -10.18
N ASN A 265 -44.84 -6.82 -9.81
CA ASN A 265 -44.16 -7.01 -8.52
C ASN A 265 -42.72 -6.54 -8.59
N GLY A 266 -42.18 -6.14 -7.46
CA GLY A 266 -40.71 -5.86 -7.34
C GLY A 266 -39.90 -7.15 -7.46
N GLY A 267 -38.71 -7.03 -7.98
CA GLY A 267 -37.75 -8.13 -8.06
C GLY A 267 -37.14 -8.45 -6.70
N ALA A 268 -36.75 -9.69 -6.50
CA ALA A 268 -36.06 -10.12 -5.28
C ALA A 268 -34.67 -9.51 -5.18
N GLY A 269 -34.20 -9.23 -3.97
CA GLY A 269 -32.82 -8.87 -3.74
C GLY A 269 -31.86 -10.04 -3.94
N GLY A 270 -30.63 -9.77 -4.30
CA GLY A 270 -29.59 -10.77 -4.45
C GLY A 270 -29.02 -11.20 -3.10
N GLN A 271 -28.50 -12.42 -3.07
CA GLN A 271 -27.95 -12.98 -1.84
C GLN A 271 -26.50 -12.54 -1.64
N ALA A 272 -26.07 -12.34 -0.40
CA ALA A 272 -24.66 -12.44 -0.01
C ALA A 272 -24.39 -13.90 0.37
N LEU A 273 -23.19 -14.39 0.06
CA LEU A 273 -22.88 -15.81 0.26
C LEU A 273 -22.18 -16.03 1.60
N LEU A 274 -20.89 -15.71 1.73
CA LEU A 274 -20.19 -15.96 2.99
C LEU A 274 -20.16 -14.72 3.88
N PHE A 275 -19.61 -13.60 3.38
CA PHE A 275 -19.52 -12.35 4.14
C PHE A 275 -20.12 -11.21 3.33
N GLY A 276 -21.23 -10.64 3.80
CA GLY A 276 -21.89 -9.51 3.16
C GLY A 276 -23.33 -9.39 3.59
N ASN A 277 -24.00 -8.37 3.06
CA ASN A 277 -25.42 -8.13 3.30
C ASN A 277 -26.21 -8.52 2.06
N GLY A 278 -27.34 -9.16 2.26
CA GLY A 278 -28.28 -9.42 1.17
C GLY A 278 -28.83 -8.11 0.59
N GLY A 279 -29.14 -8.10 -0.68
CA GLY A 279 -29.75 -6.95 -1.35
C GLY A 279 -31.20 -6.78 -0.94
N LEU A 280 -31.67 -5.53 -0.95
CA LEU A 280 -33.08 -5.23 -0.70
C LEU A 280 -33.93 -5.69 -1.89
N GLY A 281 -35.15 -6.16 -1.61
CA GLY A 281 -36.13 -6.40 -2.66
C GLY A 281 -36.55 -5.08 -3.30
N GLY A 282 -36.92 -5.13 -4.57
CA GLY A 282 -37.45 -3.97 -5.30
C GLY A 282 -38.88 -3.62 -4.87
N ALA A 283 -39.23 -2.34 -4.94
CA ALA A 283 -40.58 -1.88 -4.66
C ALA A 283 -41.54 -2.44 -5.72
N GLY A 284 -42.72 -2.84 -5.29
CA GLY A 284 -43.82 -3.18 -6.22
C GLY A 284 -44.28 -1.93 -6.98
N GLY A 285 -44.68 -2.09 -8.22
CA GLY A 285 -45.35 -1.03 -8.97
C GLY A 285 -46.76 -0.81 -8.40
N ALA A 286 -47.42 0.28 -8.82
CA ALA A 286 -48.77 0.55 -8.37
C ALA A 286 -49.68 -0.68 -8.67
N GLY A 287 -50.25 -1.31 -7.65
CA GLY A 287 -50.97 -2.56 -7.75
C GLY A 287 -50.14 -3.84 -7.68
N GLY A 288 -48.85 -3.74 -7.58
CA GLY A 288 -47.94 -4.88 -7.40
C GLY A 288 -47.50 -5.04 -5.96
N VAL A 289 -46.68 -6.06 -5.66
CA VAL A 289 -46.08 -6.30 -4.33
C VAL A 289 -44.58 -6.10 -4.37
N ASP A 290 -44.01 -5.79 -3.22
CA ASP A 290 -42.56 -5.60 -3.11
C ASP A 290 -41.80 -6.93 -3.25
N GLY A 291 -40.59 -6.87 -3.69
CA GLY A 291 -39.72 -8.02 -3.85
C GLY A 291 -39.19 -8.51 -2.50
N ALA A 292 -38.82 -9.79 -2.45
CA ALA A 292 -38.25 -10.40 -1.26
C ALA A 292 -36.79 -9.97 -1.07
N ILE A 293 -36.34 -9.96 0.19
CA ILE A 293 -34.90 -9.74 0.57
C ILE A 293 -34.24 -11.06 0.88
#